data_cad906bae22d737988c5a55f8ccaba12
#
_entry.id   cad906bae22d737988c5a55f8ccaba12
#
_cell.length_a   1.000
_cell.length_b   1.000
_cell.length_c   1.000
_cell.angle_alpha   90.00
_cell.angle_beta   90.00
_cell.angle_gamma   90.00
#
_symmetry.space_group_name_H-M   'P 1'
#
loop_
_entity.id
_entity.type
_entity.pdbx_description
1 polymer ?
#
loop_
_entity_poly.entity_id
_entity_poly.type
_entity_poly.pdbx_seq_one_letter_code
_entity_poly.pdbx_strand_id
1 'polypeptide(L)'
;MKKNNITLVFVAIVFSIIVGMIIGKSLLKYKEGKPDVVGSFSMNRDENLTVVANRKNISDKEAFARLLLKMYKENSFHSIKFSTDSGYATSLDMTVYSWKEDIENGKSIMQIEFRPIEYGKDYDIVHNPDKYVLFIDGTEIK
;
A
#
# COMPACT_ATOMS: atom_id res chain seq x y z
N MET A 1 19.33 37.13 40.69
CA MET A 1 19.18 35.67 40.70
C MET A 1 17.86 35.13 40.16
N LYS A 2 16.74 35.88 40.17
CA LYS A 2 15.44 35.38 39.63
C LYS A 2 15.36 35.23 38.11
N LYS A 3 16.15 35.96 37.32
CA LYS A 3 16.10 35.99 35.86
C LYS A 3 16.57 34.71 35.20
N ASN A 4 17.57 34.04 35.78
CA ASN A 4 18.16 32.81 35.21
C ASN A 4 17.23 31.58 35.33
N ASN A 5 16.37 31.54 36.37
CA ASN A 5 15.46 30.41 36.56
C ASN A 5 14.31 30.40 35.56
N ILE A 6 13.83 31.58 35.13
CA ILE A 6 12.75 31.73 34.16
C ILE A 6 13.25 31.26 32.77
N THR A 7 14.48 31.66 32.41
CA THR A 7 15.09 31.25 31.13
C THR A 7 15.33 29.74 31.08
N LEU A 8 15.76 29.13 32.17
CA LEU A 8 15.99 27.69 32.26
C LEU A 8 14.67 26.89 32.13
N VAL A 9 13.60 27.38 32.79
CA VAL A 9 12.27 26.76 32.68
C VAL A 9 11.72 26.88 31.26
N PHE A 10 11.90 28.02 30.59
CA PHE A 10 11.45 28.23 29.21
C PHE A 10 12.18 27.28 28.23
N VAL A 11 13.49 27.12 28.36
CA VAL A 11 14.30 26.20 27.56
C VAL A 11 13.86 24.75 27.77
N ALA A 12 13.59 24.34 29.01
CA ALA A 12 13.10 22.99 29.32
C ALA A 12 11.74 22.71 28.71
N ILE A 13 10.80 23.67 28.72
CA ILE A 13 9.47 23.52 28.10
C ILE A 13 9.58 23.40 26.60
N VAL A 14 10.36 24.28 25.93
CA VAL A 14 10.58 24.22 24.49
C VAL A 14 11.21 22.90 24.08
N PHE A 15 12.22 22.42 24.81
CA PHE A 15 12.86 21.13 24.56
C PHE A 15 11.88 19.95 24.70
N SER A 16 11.02 19.96 25.73
CA SER A 16 9.99 18.94 25.92
C SER A 16 8.98 18.90 24.79
N ILE A 17 8.57 20.05 24.27
CA ILE A 17 7.65 20.15 23.12
C ILE A 17 8.30 19.57 21.85
N ILE A 18 9.57 19.92 21.57
CA ILE A 18 10.31 19.42 20.40
C ILE A 18 10.47 17.91 20.47
N VAL A 19 10.86 17.37 21.64
CA VAL A 19 11.00 15.92 21.85
C VAL A 19 9.64 15.23 21.69
N GLY A 20 8.59 15.79 22.24
CA GLY A 20 7.22 15.27 22.08
C GLY A 20 6.77 15.23 20.61
N MET A 21 7.08 16.27 19.82
CA MET A 21 6.77 16.30 18.38
C MET A 21 7.56 15.25 17.59
N ILE A 22 8.84 15.04 17.90
CA ILE A 22 9.70 14.05 17.24
C ILE A 22 9.21 12.64 17.56
N ILE A 23 8.93 12.34 18.81
CA ILE A 23 8.40 11.03 19.26
C ILE A 23 7.02 10.80 18.64
N GLY A 24 6.14 11.79 18.65
CA GLY A 24 4.80 11.69 18.06
C GLY A 24 4.83 11.39 16.56
N LYS A 25 5.69 12.04 15.80
CA LYS A 25 5.89 11.76 14.37
C LYS A 25 6.48 10.37 14.12
N SER A 26 7.43 9.93 14.95
CA SER A 26 8.03 8.61 14.85
C SER A 26 7.03 7.49 15.15
N LEU A 27 6.19 7.66 16.16
CA LEU A 27 5.13 6.70 16.51
C LEU A 27 4.03 6.64 15.45
N LEU A 28 3.67 7.77 14.83
CA LEU A 28 2.69 7.82 13.75
C LEU A 28 3.21 7.17 12.47
N LYS A 29 4.50 7.27 12.19
CA LYS A 29 5.15 6.69 11.00
C LYS A 29 5.04 5.15 10.95
N TYR A 30 5.05 4.49 12.10
CA TYR A 30 5.02 3.02 12.21
C TYR A 30 3.68 2.48 12.73
N LYS A 31 2.65 3.32 12.81
CA LYS A 31 1.32 2.85 13.19
C LYS A 31 0.74 2.03 12.05
N GLU A 32 0.38 0.78 12.33
CA GLU A 32 -0.33 -0.06 11.39
C GLU A 32 -1.62 0.59 10.91
N GLY A 33 -1.83 0.55 9.61
CA GLY A 33 -2.95 1.19 8.94
C GLY A 33 -3.55 0.34 7.85
N LYS A 34 -4.45 0.94 7.08
CA LYS A 34 -4.99 0.33 5.88
C LYS A 34 -3.93 0.34 4.77
N PRO A 35 -3.85 -0.71 3.94
CA PRO A 35 -3.01 -0.69 2.76
C PRO A 35 -3.48 0.39 1.77
N ASP A 36 -2.54 0.92 1.00
CA ASP A 36 -2.84 1.92 0.00
C ASP A 36 -1.96 1.74 -1.24
N VAL A 37 -2.47 2.17 -2.40
CA VAL A 37 -1.70 2.23 -3.64
C VAL A 37 -1.08 3.60 -3.76
N VAL A 38 0.25 3.64 -3.86
CA VAL A 38 1.03 4.89 -3.92
C VAL A 38 1.67 5.13 -5.27
N GLY A 39 1.59 4.18 -6.18
CA GLY A 39 2.03 4.28 -7.56
C GLY A 39 1.26 3.32 -8.45
N SER A 40 1.02 3.71 -9.70
CA SER A 40 0.41 2.86 -10.71
C SER A 40 1.02 3.13 -12.08
N PHE A 41 1.12 2.08 -12.86
CA PHE A 41 1.50 2.13 -14.26
C PHE A 41 0.61 1.17 -15.05
N SER A 42 -0.01 1.67 -16.12
CA SER A 42 -0.89 0.88 -16.97
C SER A 42 -0.38 0.84 -18.41
N MET A 43 -0.44 -0.33 -19.02
CA MET A 43 -0.18 -0.53 -20.44
C MET A 43 -1.24 -1.46 -21.03
N ASN A 44 -2.04 -0.95 -21.96
CA ASN A 44 -3.12 -1.72 -22.60
C ASN A 44 -4.08 -2.38 -21.59
N ARG A 45 -4.45 -1.70 -20.52
CA ARG A 45 -5.28 -2.20 -19.42
C ARG A 45 -4.61 -3.28 -18.53
N ASP A 46 -3.33 -3.55 -18.72
CA ASP A 46 -2.54 -4.30 -17.74
C ASP A 46 -2.03 -3.34 -16.69
N GLU A 47 -2.46 -3.53 -15.45
CA GLU A 47 -2.17 -2.61 -14.34
C GLU A 47 -1.04 -3.13 -13.46
N ASN A 48 -0.05 -2.27 -13.21
CA ASN A 48 1.03 -2.51 -12.27
C ASN A 48 0.93 -1.53 -11.11
N LEU A 49 0.79 -2.02 -9.91
CA LEU A 49 0.56 -1.21 -8.71
C LEU A 49 1.70 -1.33 -7.72
N THR A 50 2.09 -0.19 -7.17
CA THR A 50 2.96 -0.12 -6.01
C THR A 50 2.11 0.08 -4.77
N VAL A 51 2.11 -0.92 -3.89
CA VAL A 51 1.28 -0.97 -2.70
C VAL A 51 2.12 -0.81 -1.44
N VAL A 52 1.64 0.00 -0.51
CA VAL A 52 2.17 0.09 0.85
C VAL A 52 1.19 -0.60 1.79
N ALA A 53 1.65 -1.65 2.46
CA ALA A 53 0.83 -2.42 3.39
C ALA A 53 0.49 -1.64 4.67
N ASN A 54 1.30 -0.64 5.03
CA ASN A 54 1.22 0.11 6.28
C ASN A 54 1.25 -0.79 7.52
N ARG A 55 2.02 -1.87 7.45
CA ARG A 55 2.25 -2.82 8.55
C ARG A 55 3.58 -3.55 8.36
N LYS A 56 4.15 -3.99 9.48
CA LYS A 56 5.46 -4.65 9.49
C LYS A 56 5.42 -6.04 8.86
N ASN A 57 4.37 -6.81 9.14
CA ASN A 57 4.22 -8.19 8.72
C ASN A 57 2.82 -8.44 8.15
N ILE A 58 2.72 -9.36 7.21
CA ILE A 58 1.48 -9.88 6.67
C ILE A 58 1.42 -11.36 7.08
N SER A 59 0.64 -11.66 8.11
CA SER A 59 0.50 -13.03 8.65
C SER A 59 -0.28 -13.94 7.72
N ASP A 60 -1.31 -13.41 7.08
CA ASP A 60 -2.15 -14.12 6.11
C ASP A 60 -2.05 -13.40 4.75
N LYS A 61 -1.15 -13.91 3.91
CA LYS A 61 -0.88 -13.34 2.59
C LYS A 61 -2.07 -13.46 1.64
N GLU A 62 -2.81 -14.57 1.72
CA GLU A 62 -3.98 -14.78 0.87
C GLU A 62 -5.11 -13.82 1.23
N ALA A 63 -5.48 -13.73 2.50
CA ALA A 63 -6.49 -12.78 2.94
C ALA A 63 -6.10 -11.33 2.59
N PHE A 64 -4.82 -10.99 2.72
CA PHE A 64 -4.34 -9.67 2.35
C PHE A 64 -4.41 -9.41 0.84
N ALA A 65 -4.02 -10.35 0.00
CA ALA A 65 -4.14 -10.24 -1.46
C ALA A 65 -5.60 -10.10 -1.89
N ARG A 66 -6.51 -10.89 -1.33
CA ARG A 66 -7.95 -10.78 -1.60
C ARG A 66 -8.54 -9.45 -1.15
N LEU A 67 -8.05 -8.89 -0.03
CA LEU A 67 -8.42 -7.54 0.40
C LEU A 67 -7.99 -6.49 -0.63
N LEU A 68 -6.77 -6.55 -1.14
CA LEU A 68 -6.28 -5.61 -2.15
C LEU A 68 -7.07 -5.72 -3.46
N LEU A 69 -7.39 -6.93 -3.91
CA LEU A 69 -8.25 -7.15 -5.08
C LEU A 69 -9.64 -6.54 -4.89
N LYS A 70 -10.23 -6.71 -3.70
CA LYS A 70 -11.51 -6.09 -3.35
C LYS A 70 -11.40 -4.57 -3.39
N MET A 71 -10.38 -4.00 -2.77
CA MET A 71 -10.16 -2.54 -2.74
C MET A 71 -9.96 -1.99 -4.16
N TYR A 72 -9.27 -2.72 -5.04
CA TYR A 72 -9.10 -2.34 -6.44
C TYR A 72 -10.45 -2.31 -7.16
N LYS A 73 -11.24 -3.38 -7.07
CA LYS A 73 -12.56 -3.48 -7.71
C LYS A 73 -13.54 -2.42 -7.21
N GLU A 74 -13.49 -2.09 -5.93
CA GLU A 74 -14.30 -1.04 -5.31
C GLU A 74 -13.74 0.38 -5.51
N ASN A 75 -12.55 0.49 -6.11
CA ASN A 75 -11.82 1.77 -6.26
C ASN A 75 -11.68 2.52 -4.93
N SER A 76 -11.39 1.80 -3.86
CA SER A 76 -11.44 2.29 -2.47
C SER A 76 -10.10 2.67 -1.86
N PHE A 77 -9.00 2.64 -2.62
CA PHE A 77 -7.70 3.15 -2.19
C PHE A 77 -7.78 4.66 -1.92
N HIS A 78 -6.94 5.13 -1.00
CA HIS A 78 -6.97 6.53 -0.60
C HIS A 78 -6.22 7.44 -1.57
N SER A 79 -4.98 7.10 -1.91
CA SER A 79 -4.08 7.98 -2.66
C SER A 79 -4.33 7.99 -4.17
N ILE A 80 -4.81 6.89 -4.73
CA ILE A 80 -5.05 6.75 -6.18
C ILE A 80 -6.47 6.29 -6.43
N LYS A 81 -7.11 6.90 -7.43
CA LYS A 81 -8.39 6.48 -8.00
C LYS A 81 -8.20 6.07 -9.44
N PHE A 82 -8.69 4.90 -9.79
CA PHE A 82 -8.59 4.37 -11.15
C PHE A 82 -9.76 4.84 -12.00
N SER A 83 -9.46 5.30 -13.22
CA SER A 83 -10.49 5.59 -14.22
C SER A 83 -10.96 4.28 -14.87
N THR A 84 -12.26 4.18 -15.11
CA THR A 84 -12.88 3.07 -15.84
C THR A 84 -13.28 3.46 -17.25
N ASP A 85 -12.87 4.63 -17.73
CA ASP A 85 -13.26 5.16 -19.05
C ASP A 85 -12.75 4.28 -20.20
N SER A 86 -11.60 3.64 -20.02
CA SER A 86 -11.02 2.69 -20.97
C SER A 86 -11.39 1.22 -20.70
N GLY A 87 -12.31 0.99 -19.78
CA GLY A 87 -12.66 -0.34 -19.27
C GLY A 87 -11.86 -0.73 -18.01
N TYR A 88 -12.20 -1.89 -17.45
CA TYR A 88 -11.48 -2.44 -16.29
C TYR A 88 -10.18 -3.14 -16.71
N ALA A 89 -9.29 -3.35 -15.75
CA ALA A 89 -8.01 -4.00 -16.00
C ALA A 89 -8.18 -5.43 -16.54
N THR A 90 -7.28 -5.81 -17.45
CA THR A 90 -7.19 -7.15 -18.03
C THR A 90 -6.20 -8.04 -17.30
N SER A 91 -5.27 -7.45 -16.57
CA SER A 91 -4.42 -8.12 -15.58
C SER A 91 -4.02 -7.14 -14.49
N LEU A 92 -3.57 -7.66 -13.34
CA LEU A 92 -3.20 -6.86 -12.20
C LEU A 92 -1.96 -7.45 -11.53
N ASP A 93 -0.90 -6.67 -11.50
CA ASP A 93 0.34 -6.96 -10.80
C ASP A 93 0.50 -5.96 -9.65
N MET A 94 0.75 -6.45 -8.43
CA MET A 94 0.96 -5.61 -7.26
C MET A 94 2.26 -5.96 -6.57
N THR A 95 3.17 -4.98 -6.46
CA THR A 95 4.36 -5.10 -5.63
C THR A 95 4.09 -4.44 -4.29
N VAL A 96 4.18 -5.21 -3.21
CA VAL A 96 3.81 -4.79 -1.86
C VAL A 96 5.06 -4.51 -1.03
N TYR A 97 5.07 -3.37 -0.37
CA TYR A 97 6.08 -2.92 0.58
C TYR A 97 5.47 -2.75 1.97
N SER A 98 6.24 -2.96 3.03
CA SER A 98 5.75 -2.71 4.39
C SER A 98 5.43 -1.25 4.62
N TRP A 99 6.36 -0.37 4.23
CA TRP A 99 6.29 1.08 4.43
C TRP A 99 6.72 1.81 3.17
N LYS A 100 6.34 3.08 3.05
CA LYS A 100 6.68 3.91 1.87
C LYS A 100 8.19 4.05 1.66
N GLU A 101 8.96 4.09 2.73
CA GLU A 101 10.42 4.21 2.69
C GLU A 101 11.11 2.95 2.14
N ASP A 102 10.45 1.79 2.20
CA ASP A 102 11.01 0.54 1.67
C ASP A 102 11.00 0.50 0.14
N ILE A 103 10.19 1.35 -0.51
CA ILE A 103 10.12 1.44 -1.98
C ILE A 103 11.45 1.89 -2.57
N GLU A 104 12.06 2.94 -2.02
CA GLU A 104 13.34 3.47 -2.48
C GLU A 104 14.48 2.46 -2.33
N ASN A 105 14.37 1.58 -1.34
CA ASN A 105 15.33 0.52 -1.08
C ASN A 105 15.04 -0.79 -1.85
N GLY A 106 13.95 -0.85 -2.62
CA GLY A 106 13.53 -2.04 -3.35
C GLY A 106 13.18 -3.24 -2.47
N LYS A 107 12.80 -3.02 -1.21
CA LYS A 107 12.51 -4.08 -0.22
C LYS A 107 11.05 -4.47 -0.21
N SER A 108 10.58 -5.06 -1.30
CA SER A 108 9.23 -5.64 -1.35
C SER A 108 9.12 -6.85 -0.43
N ILE A 109 7.93 -7.04 0.14
CA ILE A 109 7.61 -8.15 1.05
C ILE A 109 6.66 -9.17 0.44
N MET A 110 6.03 -8.84 -0.69
CA MET A 110 5.06 -9.69 -1.35
C MET A 110 4.84 -9.24 -2.79
N GLN A 111 4.67 -10.19 -3.70
CA GLN A 111 4.23 -9.98 -5.07
C GLN A 111 2.88 -10.66 -5.27
N ILE A 112 1.93 -9.94 -5.85
CA ILE A 112 0.59 -10.44 -6.15
C ILE A 112 0.35 -10.28 -7.63
N GLU A 113 -0.16 -11.33 -8.28
CA GLU A 113 -0.54 -11.29 -9.67
C GLU A 113 -1.95 -11.88 -9.82
N PHE A 114 -2.79 -11.18 -10.55
CA PHE A 114 -4.13 -11.66 -10.90
C PHE A 114 -4.23 -11.68 -12.42
N ARG A 115 -4.10 -12.87 -13.00
CA ARG A 115 -3.91 -13.09 -14.44
C ARG A 115 -5.06 -13.89 -15.03
N PRO A 116 -5.44 -13.63 -16.30
CA PRO A 116 -6.44 -14.45 -16.98
C PRO A 116 -5.92 -15.87 -17.21
N ILE A 117 -6.80 -16.85 -17.13
CA ILE A 117 -6.51 -18.25 -17.46
C ILE A 117 -6.17 -18.39 -18.95
N GLU A 118 -6.84 -17.62 -19.80
CA GLU A 118 -6.63 -17.58 -21.23
C GLU A 118 -6.34 -16.16 -21.70
N TYR A 119 -5.23 -15.97 -22.38
CA TYR A 119 -4.90 -14.69 -23.02
C TYR A 119 -5.62 -14.51 -24.35
N GLY A 120 -5.76 -13.26 -24.80
CA GLY A 120 -6.38 -12.92 -26.08
C GLY A 120 -7.92 -12.98 -26.07
N LYS A 121 -8.53 -13.13 -24.89
CA LYS A 121 -9.98 -12.95 -24.67
C LYS A 121 -10.24 -11.55 -24.13
N ASP A 122 -11.41 -11.01 -24.43
CA ASP A 122 -11.84 -9.72 -23.88
C ASP A 122 -12.42 -9.90 -22.47
N TYR A 123 -11.58 -10.39 -21.56
CA TYR A 123 -11.93 -10.52 -20.14
C TYR A 123 -11.41 -9.33 -19.35
N ASP A 124 -12.13 -8.96 -18.32
CA ASP A 124 -11.64 -8.04 -17.30
C ASP A 124 -11.89 -8.60 -15.89
N ILE A 125 -11.11 -8.09 -14.95
CA ILE A 125 -11.09 -8.62 -13.58
C ILE A 125 -12.36 -8.33 -12.77
N VAL A 126 -13.24 -7.46 -13.27
CA VAL A 126 -14.49 -7.09 -12.58
C VAL A 126 -15.65 -7.93 -13.11
N HIS A 127 -15.79 -8.05 -14.44
CA HIS A 127 -16.92 -8.76 -15.06
C HIS A 127 -16.69 -10.26 -15.18
N ASN A 128 -15.41 -10.70 -15.27
CA ASN A 128 -15.07 -12.11 -15.48
C ASN A 128 -14.12 -12.64 -14.41
N PRO A 129 -14.37 -12.45 -13.10
CA PRO A 129 -13.41 -12.81 -12.05
C PRO A 129 -13.12 -14.33 -11.99
N ASP A 130 -14.04 -15.16 -12.45
CA ASP A 130 -13.89 -16.62 -12.55
C ASP A 130 -12.92 -17.07 -13.66
N LYS A 131 -12.53 -16.16 -14.56
CA LYS A 131 -11.56 -16.39 -15.62
C LYS A 131 -10.13 -16.00 -15.23
N TYR A 132 -9.89 -15.74 -13.95
CA TYR A 132 -8.61 -15.28 -13.42
C TYR A 132 -8.06 -16.20 -12.35
N VAL A 133 -6.75 -16.23 -12.25
CA VAL A 133 -6.02 -16.97 -11.22
C VAL A 133 -5.19 -16.00 -10.40
N LEU A 134 -5.21 -16.19 -9.09
CA LEU A 134 -4.40 -15.44 -8.14
C LEU A 134 -3.07 -16.16 -7.91
N PHE A 135 -1.96 -15.41 -8.04
CA PHE A 135 -0.63 -15.86 -7.64
C PHE A 135 -0.11 -14.97 -6.51
N ILE A 136 0.57 -15.57 -5.56
CA ILE A 136 1.27 -14.89 -4.49
C ILE A 136 2.71 -15.40 -4.45
N ASP A 137 3.67 -14.49 -4.61
CA ASP A 137 5.10 -14.82 -4.68
C ASP A 137 5.40 -15.95 -5.71
N GLY A 138 4.70 -15.91 -6.84
CA GLY A 138 4.81 -16.89 -7.92
C GLY A 138 4.07 -18.21 -7.69
N THR A 139 3.37 -18.38 -6.57
CA THR A 139 2.59 -19.58 -6.25
C THR A 139 1.11 -19.36 -6.55
N GLU A 140 0.52 -20.26 -7.35
CA GLU A 140 -0.92 -20.26 -7.62
C GLU A 140 -1.73 -20.55 -6.36
N ILE A 141 -2.73 -19.71 -6.10
CA ILE A 141 -3.67 -19.84 -5.00
C ILE A 141 -4.97 -20.42 -5.55
N LYS A 142 -5.35 -21.58 -5.04
CA LYS A 142 -6.56 -22.31 -5.45
C LYS A 142 -7.78 -21.91 -4.64
#